data_fc21f52f7c3438a49cc4ba04dcd75453
#
_entry.id   fc21f52f7c3438a49cc4ba04dcd75453
#
_cell.length_a   1.000
_cell.length_b   1.000
_cell.length_c   1.000
_cell.angle_alpha   90.00
_cell.angle_beta   90.00
_cell.angle_gamma   90.00
#
_symmetry.space_group_name_H-M   'P 1'
#
loop_
_entity.id
_entity.type
_entity.pdbx_description
1 polymer ?
#
loop_
_entity_poly.entity_id
_entity_poly.type
_entity_poly.pdbx_seq_one_letter_code
_entity_poly.pdbx_strand_id
1 'polypeptide(L)'
;NHTEAGIQKRFWFSAFGYTDIILKAGKVWDKVPFPLLIMPNANLSYTIQPESYSLMNAMEFMNDEYFSWDVTYFLNGWLFNRIPLLKKLKWREIVSCRGLYGHLSDKNNPDMTDGLFAFPIANTRTMGKTPYVEAGVGIENIFKVLRLDYVWRLTYRDSPDVDKSGLRISLHMTF
;
A
#
# COMPACT_ATOMS: atom_id res chain seq x y z
N ASN A 1 6.84 -14.03 20.26
CA ASN A 1 5.91 -14.74 19.35
C ASN A 1 5.25 -13.74 18.39
N HIS A 2 5.26 -14.06 17.10
CA HIS A 2 4.61 -13.29 16.05
C HIS A 2 3.68 -14.23 15.27
N THR A 3 2.47 -13.76 14.97
CA THR A 3 1.51 -14.49 14.13
C THR A 3 1.07 -13.58 13.00
N GLU A 4 1.10 -14.08 11.77
CA GLU A 4 0.63 -13.37 10.59
C GLU A 4 -0.23 -14.31 9.74
N ALA A 5 -1.32 -13.79 9.19
CA ALA A 5 -2.18 -14.49 8.27
C ALA A 5 -2.54 -13.58 7.10
N GLY A 6 -2.61 -14.16 5.92
CA GLY A 6 -2.96 -13.43 4.71
C GLY A 6 -3.82 -14.25 3.76
N ILE A 7 -4.68 -13.56 3.03
CA ILE A 7 -5.52 -14.13 1.97
C ILE A 7 -5.32 -13.28 0.72
N GLN A 8 -5.03 -13.96 -0.39
CA GLN A 8 -4.99 -13.35 -1.70
C GLN A 8 -6.00 -14.03 -2.61
N LYS A 9 -6.84 -13.25 -3.29
CA LYS A 9 -7.85 -13.78 -4.19
C LYS A 9 -8.09 -12.88 -5.39
N ARG A 10 -8.26 -13.48 -6.55
CA ARG A 10 -8.68 -12.81 -7.79
C ARG A 10 -10.14 -13.11 -8.08
N PHE A 11 -10.90 -12.06 -8.37
CA PHE A 11 -12.28 -12.13 -8.80
C PHE A 11 -12.39 -11.65 -10.24
N TRP A 12 -12.98 -12.46 -11.11
CA TRP A 12 -13.21 -12.15 -12.51
C TRP A 12 -14.62 -11.64 -12.74
N PHE A 13 -14.74 -10.51 -13.44
CA PHE A 13 -16.01 -9.88 -13.77
C PHE A 13 -16.34 -9.98 -15.27
N SER A 14 -15.98 -11.06 -15.92
CA SER A 14 -16.22 -11.30 -17.35
C SER A 14 -15.66 -10.15 -18.21
N ALA A 15 -16.53 -9.42 -18.92
CA ALA A 15 -16.14 -8.32 -19.81
C ALA A 15 -15.59 -7.07 -19.08
N PHE A 16 -15.80 -6.96 -17.77
CA PHE A 16 -15.38 -5.79 -16.97
C PHE A 16 -14.00 -5.94 -16.33
N GLY A 17 -13.29 -7.05 -16.61
CA GLY A 17 -11.96 -7.26 -16.10
C GLY A 17 -11.92 -8.09 -14.82
N TYR A 18 -10.98 -7.79 -13.91
CA TYR A 18 -10.79 -8.54 -12.67
C TYR A 18 -10.28 -7.67 -11.54
N THR A 19 -10.51 -8.12 -10.32
CA THR A 19 -10.00 -7.47 -9.11
C THR A 19 -9.10 -8.44 -8.37
N ASP A 20 -7.90 -7.99 -8.02
CA ASP A 20 -7.01 -8.65 -7.08
C ASP A 20 -7.21 -8.06 -5.69
N ILE A 21 -7.46 -8.91 -4.71
CA ILE A 21 -7.64 -8.53 -3.30
C ILE A 21 -6.60 -9.28 -2.48
N ILE A 22 -5.83 -8.52 -1.70
CA ILE A 22 -4.89 -9.05 -0.71
C ILE A 22 -5.29 -8.47 0.63
N LEU A 23 -5.54 -9.34 1.60
CA LEU A 23 -5.81 -8.97 2.99
C LEU A 23 -4.76 -9.64 3.86
N LYS A 24 -4.15 -8.89 4.78
CA LYS A 24 -3.19 -9.40 5.76
C LYS A 24 -3.51 -8.88 7.14
N ALA A 25 -3.28 -9.70 8.14
CA ALA A 25 -3.36 -9.31 9.54
C ALA A 25 -2.23 -9.97 10.31
N GLY A 26 -1.66 -9.24 11.25
CA GLY A 26 -0.58 -9.78 12.08
C GLY A 26 -0.58 -9.17 13.49
N LYS A 27 0.01 -9.92 14.41
CA LYS A 27 0.14 -9.53 15.82
C LYS A 27 1.43 -10.06 16.44
N VAL A 28 2.11 -9.17 17.16
CA VAL A 28 3.23 -9.49 18.04
C VAL A 28 2.70 -9.62 19.48
N TRP A 29 2.84 -10.81 20.05
CA TRP A 29 2.25 -11.14 21.35
C TRP A 29 3.10 -10.71 22.55
N ASP A 30 4.41 -10.68 22.35
CA ASP A 30 5.37 -10.41 23.43
C ASP A 30 5.80 -8.94 23.46
N LYS A 31 6.41 -8.52 24.57
CA LYS A 31 7.16 -7.26 24.66
C LYS A 31 8.43 -7.42 23.82
N VAL A 32 8.61 -6.55 22.83
CA VAL A 32 9.75 -6.61 21.90
C VAL A 32 10.35 -5.22 21.68
N PRO A 33 11.66 -5.12 21.39
CA PRO A 33 12.26 -3.87 20.95
C PRO A 33 11.77 -3.49 19.54
N PHE A 34 11.84 -2.19 19.19
CA PHE A 34 11.30 -1.66 17.94
C PHE A 34 11.73 -2.40 16.66
N PRO A 35 12.96 -2.96 16.53
CA PRO A 35 13.33 -3.68 15.30
C PRO A 35 12.55 -4.98 15.05
N LEU A 36 11.86 -5.48 16.07
CA LEU A 36 11.00 -6.66 15.99
C LEU A 36 9.50 -6.32 15.91
N LEU A 37 9.16 -5.04 15.87
CA LEU A 37 7.80 -4.58 15.60
C LEU A 37 7.48 -4.69 14.11
N ILE A 38 6.20 -4.63 13.81
CA ILE A 38 5.70 -4.67 12.45
C ILE A 38 5.84 -3.28 11.84
N MET A 39 6.71 -3.19 10.83
CA MET A 39 6.93 -2.00 10.03
C MET A 39 6.30 -2.19 8.66
N PRO A 40 5.34 -1.34 8.26
CA PRO A 40 4.78 -1.40 6.92
C PRO A 40 5.85 -1.15 5.85
N ASN A 41 5.75 -1.88 4.74
CA ASN A 41 6.68 -1.73 3.63
C ASN A 41 6.44 -0.39 2.92
N ALA A 42 7.33 0.57 3.10
CA ALA A 42 7.33 1.84 2.39
C ALA A 42 8.13 1.72 1.09
N ASN A 43 7.54 2.18 0.00
CA ASN A 43 8.21 2.21 -1.30
C ASN A 43 8.88 3.57 -1.51
N LEU A 44 10.18 3.63 -1.32
CA LEU A 44 10.99 4.83 -1.51
C LEU A 44 11.44 5.03 -2.97
N SER A 45 11.03 4.17 -3.88
CA SER A 45 11.38 4.25 -5.29
C SER A 45 10.22 4.77 -6.15
N TYR A 46 10.52 5.21 -7.36
CA TYR A 46 9.50 5.57 -8.35
C TYR A 46 8.89 4.36 -9.05
N THR A 47 9.40 3.15 -8.81
CA THR A 47 8.88 1.91 -9.38
C THR A 47 7.71 1.38 -8.54
N ILE A 48 6.74 0.76 -9.20
CA ILE A 48 5.66 0.07 -8.50
C ILE A 48 6.22 -1.19 -7.84
N GLN A 49 6.09 -1.30 -6.54
CA GLN A 49 6.46 -2.49 -5.78
C GLN A 49 5.20 -3.16 -5.23
N PRO A 50 5.05 -4.48 -5.42
CA PRO A 50 3.95 -5.22 -4.82
C PRO A 50 3.98 -5.10 -3.29
N GLU A 51 2.80 -5.09 -2.68
CA GLU A 51 2.63 -5.12 -1.22
C GLU A 51 3.37 -4.02 -0.44
N SER A 52 3.60 -2.86 -1.09
CA SER A 52 4.22 -1.70 -0.46
C SER A 52 3.37 -0.45 -0.64
N TYR A 53 3.50 0.49 0.29
CA TYR A 53 2.83 1.78 0.24
C TYR A 53 3.68 2.78 -0.52
N SER A 54 3.08 3.42 -1.53
CA SER A 54 3.81 4.26 -2.48
C SER A 54 4.20 5.64 -1.92
N LEU A 55 3.44 6.15 -0.94
CA LEU A 55 3.60 7.51 -0.40
C LEU A 55 3.84 7.51 1.12
N MET A 56 4.08 6.34 1.71
CA MET A 56 4.46 6.18 3.11
C MET A 56 5.96 6.37 3.25
N ASN A 57 6.41 7.08 4.27
CA ASN A 57 7.81 7.18 4.61
C ASN A 57 8.31 5.90 5.31
N ALA A 58 9.59 5.61 5.16
CA ALA A 58 10.21 4.51 5.89
C ALA A 58 10.05 4.72 7.40
N MET A 59 9.70 3.66 8.12
CA MET A 59 9.50 3.69 9.58
C MET A 59 8.48 4.72 10.07
N GLU A 60 7.58 5.20 9.22
CA GLU A 60 6.57 6.20 9.62
C GLU A 60 5.62 5.64 10.68
N PHE A 61 5.25 4.37 10.57
CA PHE A 61 4.38 3.71 11.53
C PHE A 61 5.05 2.48 12.12
N MET A 62 4.93 2.33 13.45
CA MET A 62 5.35 1.14 14.19
C MET A 62 4.12 0.53 14.85
N ASN A 63 3.90 -0.76 14.62
CA ASN A 63 2.72 -1.46 15.08
C ASN A 63 3.11 -2.80 15.71
N ASP A 64 2.36 -3.26 16.69
CA ASP A 64 2.41 -4.65 17.15
C ASP A 64 1.18 -5.46 16.75
N GLU A 65 0.14 -4.77 16.25
CA GLU A 65 -1.01 -5.36 15.59
C GLU A 65 -1.31 -4.60 14.31
N TYR A 66 -1.66 -5.30 13.24
CA TYR A 66 -2.08 -4.65 12.01
C TYR A 66 -3.10 -5.46 11.22
N PHE A 67 -3.86 -4.72 10.43
CA PHE A 67 -4.69 -5.22 9.35
C PHE A 67 -4.43 -4.38 8.10
N SER A 68 -4.11 -5.02 6.98
CA SER A 68 -3.87 -4.33 5.72
C SER A 68 -4.73 -4.90 4.60
N TRP A 69 -5.05 -4.03 3.64
CA TRP A 69 -5.73 -4.42 2.42
C TRP A 69 -5.05 -3.77 1.22
N ASP A 70 -5.00 -4.52 0.12
CA ASP A 70 -4.64 -4.05 -1.22
C ASP A 70 -5.70 -4.56 -2.18
N VAL A 71 -6.44 -3.63 -2.77
CA VAL A 71 -7.47 -3.91 -3.77
C VAL A 71 -7.06 -3.24 -5.05
N THR A 72 -6.76 -4.01 -6.08
CA THR A 72 -6.41 -3.51 -7.40
C THR A 72 -7.39 -4.04 -8.44
N TYR A 73 -8.12 -3.14 -9.09
CA TYR A 73 -9.08 -3.43 -10.12
C TYR A 73 -8.53 -3.11 -11.51
N PHE A 74 -8.48 -4.12 -12.36
CA PHE A 74 -8.05 -4.06 -13.75
C PHE A 74 -9.28 -4.05 -14.64
N LEU A 75 -9.61 -2.89 -15.23
CA LEU A 75 -10.82 -2.70 -16.03
C LEU A 75 -10.73 -3.29 -17.44
N ASN A 76 -9.54 -3.78 -17.82
CA ASN A 76 -9.29 -4.46 -19.11
C ASN A 76 -9.68 -3.64 -20.35
N GLY A 77 -9.58 -2.31 -20.28
CA GLY A 77 -9.90 -1.40 -21.39
C GLY A 77 -11.40 -1.09 -21.48
N TRP A 78 -12.18 -1.30 -20.44
CA TRP A 78 -13.63 -1.07 -20.45
C TRP A 78 -14.01 0.36 -20.88
N LEU A 79 -13.26 1.37 -20.42
CA LEU A 79 -13.46 2.77 -20.81
C LEU A 79 -12.74 3.10 -22.10
N PHE A 80 -11.44 2.76 -22.19
CA PHE A 80 -10.59 3.15 -23.34
C PHE A 80 -11.00 2.47 -24.66
N ASN A 81 -11.55 1.27 -24.62
CA ASN A 81 -12.07 0.60 -25.82
C ASN A 81 -13.30 1.27 -26.41
N ARG A 82 -13.96 2.18 -25.70
CA ARG A 82 -15.09 2.98 -26.20
C ARG A 82 -14.65 4.20 -27.01
N ILE A 83 -13.37 4.62 -26.83
CA ILE A 83 -12.80 5.77 -27.54
C ILE A 83 -12.01 5.24 -28.74
N PRO A 84 -12.40 5.57 -29.99
CA PRO A 84 -11.82 4.95 -31.19
C PRO A 84 -10.29 5.06 -31.30
N LEU A 85 -9.72 6.19 -30.82
CA LEU A 85 -8.27 6.42 -30.84
C LEU A 85 -7.55 5.58 -29.79
N LEU A 86 -8.06 5.55 -28.55
CA LEU A 86 -7.46 4.80 -27.45
C LEU A 86 -7.61 3.28 -27.62
N LYS A 87 -8.68 2.83 -28.25
CA LYS A 87 -8.88 1.41 -28.59
C LYS A 87 -7.73 0.83 -29.42
N LYS A 88 -7.14 1.63 -30.32
CA LYS A 88 -6.01 1.20 -31.14
C LYS A 88 -4.73 1.00 -30.32
N LEU A 89 -4.58 1.75 -29.21
CA LEU A 89 -3.42 1.66 -28.31
C LEU A 89 -3.49 0.45 -27.38
N LYS A 90 -4.67 -0.16 -27.21
CA LYS A 90 -4.92 -1.31 -26.33
C LYS A 90 -4.51 -1.05 -24.87
N TRP A 91 -4.57 0.21 -24.45
CA TRP A 91 -4.30 0.59 -23.06
C TRP A 91 -5.39 0.06 -22.14
N ARG A 92 -5.05 -0.25 -20.89
CA ARG A 92 -5.97 -0.77 -19.89
C ARG A 92 -5.90 0.10 -18.65
N GLU A 93 -7.08 0.40 -18.12
CA GLU A 93 -7.21 1.19 -16.91
C GLU A 93 -7.05 0.31 -15.67
N ILE A 94 -6.46 0.90 -14.63
CA ILE A 94 -6.29 0.30 -13.32
C ILE A 94 -6.77 1.30 -12.27
N VAL A 95 -7.48 0.78 -11.26
CA VAL A 95 -7.82 1.53 -10.05
C VAL A 95 -7.33 0.73 -8.85
N SER A 96 -6.68 1.38 -7.91
CA SER A 96 -6.15 0.72 -6.72
C SER A 96 -6.53 1.46 -5.45
N CYS A 97 -6.72 0.70 -4.39
CA CYS A 97 -6.93 1.22 -3.04
C CYS A 97 -6.15 0.34 -2.06
N ARG A 98 -5.23 0.94 -1.34
CA ARG A 98 -4.42 0.27 -0.31
C ARG A 98 -4.62 0.93 1.02
N GLY A 99 -4.65 0.14 2.07
CA GLY A 99 -4.73 0.70 3.40
C GLY A 99 -4.14 -0.19 4.47
N LEU A 100 -3.87 0.46 5.58
CA LEU A 100 -3.30 -0.14 6.77
C LEU A 100 -4.04 0.39 7.98
N TYR A 101 -4.50 -0.48 8.81
CA TYR A 101 -4.90 -0.18 10.18
C TYR A 101 -3.89 -0.84 11.11
N GLY A 102 -3.24 -0.05 11.95
CA GLY A 102 -2.23 -0.53 12.88
C GLY A 102 -2.49 -0.05 14.29
N HIS A 103 -1.99 -0.79 15.26
CA HIS A 103 -2.03 -0.45 16.67
C HIS A 103 -0.68 -0.77 17.31
N LEU A 104 -0.26 0.06 18.26
CA LEU A 104 0.89 -0.19 19.12
C LEU A 104 0.42 -0.20 20.56
N SER A 105 0.51 -1.35 21.22
CA SER A 105 0.13 -1.48 22.62
C SER A 105 1.16 -0.82 23.54
N ASP A 106 0.74 -0.39 24.71
CA ASP A 106 1.58 0.29 25.71
C ASP A 106 2.82 -0.52 26.08
N LYS A 107 2.72 -1.86 26.11
CA LYS A 107 3.85 -2.76 26.42
C LYS A 107 5.03 -2.65 25.44
N ASN A 108 4.76 -2.23 24.19
CA ASN A 108 5.73 -2.09 23.11
C ASN A 108 6.00 -0.63 22.73
N ASN A 109 5.36 0.31 23.43
CA ASN A 109 5.57 1.74 23.26
C ASN A 109 6.68 2.23 24.20
N PRO A 110 7.82 2.76 23.68
CA PRO A 110 8.91 3.25 24.52
C PRO A 110 8.55 4.46 25.37
N ASP A 111 7.50 5.23 25.02
CA ASP A 111 7.02 6.36 25.80
C ASP A 111 6.19 5.94 27.03
N MET A 112 5.70 4.69 27.04
CA MET A 112 4.81 4.16 28.06
C MET A 112 5.44 3.05 28.91
N THR A 113 6.53 2.44 28.42
CA THR A 113 7.15 1.27 29.06
C THR A 113 8.67 1.39 29.10
N ASP A 114 9.23 1.34 30.30
CA ASP A 114 10.67 1.37 30.52
C ASP A 114 11.43 0.17 29.92
N GLY A 115 12.70 0.39 29.58
CA GLY A 115 13.61 -0.64 29.08
C GLY A 115 13.43 -0.96 27.59
N LEU A 116 12.71 -0.14 26.85
CA LEU A 116 12.66 -0.17 25.39
C LEU A 116 13.55 0.92 24.80
N PHE A 117 14.10 0.65 23.62
CA PHE A 117 14.81 1.68 22.85
C PHE A 117 13.83 2.68 22.25
N ALA A 118 14.14 3.97 22.32
CA ALA A 118 13.38 5.01 21.62
C ALA A 118 13.32 4.74 20.11
N PHE A 119 12.26 5.20 19.45
CA PHE A 119 12.16 5.08 18.02
C PHE A 119 13.27 5.86 17.30
N PRO A 120 13.86 5.29 16.24
CA PRO A 120 15.10 5.84 15.64
C PRO A 120 14.86 7.11 14.83
N ILE A 121 13.63 7.41 14.45
CA ILE A 121 13.26 8.54 13.58
C ILE A 121 12.25 9.43 14.30
N ALA A 122 12.51 10.73 14.34
CA ALA A 122 11.64 11.70 14.99
C ALA A 122 10.20 11.74 14.41
N ASN A 123 10.02 11.31 13.15
CA ASN A 123 8.73 11.27 12.47
C ASN A 123 7.99 9.94 12.61
N THR A 124 8.56 8.97 13.34
CA THR A 124 7.86 7.73 13.68
C THR A 124 6.70 8.02 14.61
N ARG A 125 5.55 7.47 14.30
CA ARG A 125 4.32 7.68 15.07
C ARG A 125 3.55 6.39 15.27
N THR A 126 2.69 6.41 16.26
CA THR A 126 1.66 5.40 16.45
C THR A 126 0.44 5.74 15.62
N MET A 127 -0.22 4.74 15.08
CA MET A 127 -1.50 4.95 14.40
C MET A 127 -2.61 5.18 15.43
N GLY A 128 -3.47 6.15 15.14
CA GLY A 128 -4.69 6.40 15.91
C GLY A 128 -5.86 5.54 15.43
N LYS A 129 -7.07 6.07 15.56
CA LYS A 129 -8.30 5.39 15.09
C LYS A 129 -8.49 5.45 13.57
N THR A 130 -7.73 6.29 12.86
CA THR A 130 -7.83 6.48 11.42
C THR A 130 -6.86 5.54 10.71
N PRO A 131 -7.30 4.72 9.74
CA PRO A 131 -6.38 3.92 8.93
C PRO A 131 -5.55 4.80 8.00
N TYR A 132 -4.36 4.34 7.65
CA TYR A 132 -3.61 4.87 6.53
C TYR A 132 -4.23 4.38 5.23
N VAL A 133 -4.48 5.28 4.27
CA VAL A 133 -5.12 4.94 2.99
C VAL A 133 -4.46 5.65 1.83
N GLU A 134 -4.14 4.89 0.79
CA GLU A 134 -3.73 5.38 -0.53
C GLU A 134 -4.76 4.92 -1.58
N ALA A 135 -5.05 5.78 -2.54
CA ALA A 135 -5.80 5.42 -3.74
C ALA A 135 -5.01 5.80 -4.98
N GLY A 136 -5.14 5.01 -6.03
CA GLY A 136 -4.42 5.24 -7.27
C GLY A 136 -5.25 4.94 -8.50
N VAL A 137 -4.91 5.63 -9.58
CA VAL A 137 -5.37 5.27 -10.92
C VAL A 137 -4.16 5.06 -11.81
N GLY A 138 -4.26 4.10 -12.71
CA GLY A 138 -3.15 3.74 -13.57
C GLY A 138 -3.59 3.35 -14.97
N ILE A 139 -2.60 3.31 -15.83
CA ILE A 139 -2.72 2.85 -17.22
C ILE A 139 -1.61 1.81 -17.44
N GLU A 140 -2.01 0.63 -17.87
CA GLU A 140 -1.07 -0.42 -18.27
C GLU A 140 -1.10 -0.68 -19.77
N ASN A 141 -0.17 -1.53 -20.22
CA ASN A 141 0.00 -1.90 -21.61
C ASN A 141 0.43 -0.74 -22.53
N ILE A 142 1.04 0.29 -21.96
CA ILE A 142 1.67 1.37 -22.74
C ILE A 142 2.89 0.76 -23.44
N PHE A 143 2.90 0.80 -24.78
CA PHE A 143 3.91 0.12 -25.62
C PHE A 143 4.10 -1.37 -25.28
N LYS A 144 3.08 -2.04 -24.72
CA LYS A 144 3.06 -3.45 -24.28
C LYS A 144 3.96 -3.80 -23.07
N VAL A 145 4.66 -2.83 -22.49
CA VAL A 145 5.65 -3.09 -21.43
C VAL A 145 5.55 -2.13 -20.25
N LEU A 146 4.90 -0.99 -20.40
CA LEU A 146 4.93 0.07 -19.40
C LEU A 146 3.57 0.19 -18.69
N ARG A 147 3.64 0.38 -17.38
CA ARG A 147 2.52 0.78 -16.53
C ARG A 147 2.87 2.07 -15.81
N LEU A 148 1.92 3.00 -15.78
CA LEU A 148 2.00 4.26 -15.05
C LEU A 148 0.84 4.34 -14.07
N ASP A 149 1.13 4.58 -12.81
CA ASP A 149 0.12 4.80 -11.76
C ASP A 149 0.32 6.18 -11.14
N TYR A 150 -0.75 6.91 -10.97
CA TYR A 150 -0.77 8.11 -10.15
C TYR A 150 -1.49 7.81 -8.84
N VAL A 151 -0.80 8.01 -7.72
CA VAL A 151 -1.26 7.62 -6.40
C VAL A 151 -1.48 8.85 -5.53
N TRP A 152 -2.55 8.85 -4.74
CA TRP A 152 -2.85 9.87 -3.75
C TRP A 152 -2.86 9.26 -2.35
N ARG A 153 -2.24 9.96 -1.43
CA ARG A 153 -2.36 9.73 0.01
C ARG A 153 -3.60 10.42 0.54
N LEU A 154 -4.55 9.66 1.08
CA LEU A 154 -5.85 10.16 1.51
C LEU A 154 -5.88 10.55 2.98
N THR A 155 -5.09 9.87 3.83
CA THR A 155 -5.03 10.07 5.28
C THR A 155 -3.62 10.44 5.73
N TYR A 156 -3.47 10.97 6.95
CA TYR A 156 -2.19 11.40 7.53
C TYR A 156 -1.40 12.38 6.64
N ARG A 157 -2.11 13.27 5.95
CA ARG A 157 -1.54 14.22 4.99
C ARG A 157 -0.78 15.37 5.62
N ASP A 158 -0.94 15.55 6.92
CA ASP A 158 -0.32 16.62 7.71
C ASP A 158 0.99 16.18 8.39
N SER A 159 1.45 14.96 8.07
CA SER A 159 2.75 14.47 8.52
C SER A 159 3.87 15.30 7.91
N PRO A 160 4.96 15.57 8.65
CA PRO A 160 6.12 16.24 8.08
C PRO A 160 6.75 15.38 6.98
N ASP A 161 7.26 16.04 5.95
CA ASP A 161 8.01 15.44 4.84
C ASP A 161 7.29 14.29 4.11
N VAL A 162 5.95 14.37 3.99
CA VAL A 162 5.18 13.38 3.24
C VAL A 162 4.73 13.89 1.89
N ASP A 163 4.86 13.05 0.90
CA ASP A 163 4.25 13.27 -0.41
C ASP A 163 2.74 13.01 -0.33
N LYS A 164 1.94 13.98 -0.81
CA LYS A 164 0.47 13.86 -0.86
C LYS A 164 -0.02 13.13 -2.10
N SER A 165 0.80 13.10 -3.14
CA SER A 165 0.57 12.35 -4.37
C SER A 165 1.87 12.13 -5.12
N GLY A 166 1.89 11.13 -5.99
CA GLY A 166 3.09 10.83 -6.78
C GLY A 166 2.82 9.91 -7.95
N LEU A 167 3.69 10.01 -8.95
CA LEU A 167 3.70 9.11 -10.10
C LEU A 167 4.57 7.89 -9.78
N ARG A 168 4.09 6.72 -10.18
CA ARG A 168 4.83 5.45 -10.09
C ARG A 168 4.85 4.76 -11.44
N ILE A 169 5.96 4.12 -11.75
CA ILE A 169 6.23 3.48 -13.04
C ILE A 169 6.55 2.01 -12.80
N SER A 170 6.07 1.14 -13.66
CA SER A 170 6.47 -0.27 -13.66
C SER A 170 6.69 -0.75 -15.08
N LEU A 171 7.69 -1.61 -15.24
CA LEU A 171 7.88 -2.40 -16.44
C LEU A 171 7.19 -3.75 -16.22
N HIS A 172 6.17 -4.02 -17.02
CA HIS A 172 5.39 -5.25 -16.96
C HIS A 172 5.33 -5.86 -18.36
N MET A 173 6.09 -6.91 -18.58
CA MET A 173 6.03 -7.64 -19.86
C MET A 173 4.91 -8.67 -19.79
N THR A 174 3.86 -8.45 -20.57
CA THR A 174 2.81 -9.47 -20.77
C THR A 174 3.21 -10.28 -22.00
N PHE A 175 3.68 -11.52 -21.79
CA PHE A 175 3.93 -12.48 -22.84
C PHE A 175 2.65 -13.19 -23.25
#